data_1782528cf9d9839f1720adde6b5a6fec
#
_entry.id   1782528cf9d9839f1720adde6b5a6fec
#
_cell.length_a   1.000
_cell.length_b   1.000
_cell.length_c   1.000
_cell.angle_alpha   90.00
_cell.angle_beta   90.00
_cell.angle_gamma   90.00
#
_symmetry.space_group_name_H-M   'P 1'
#
loop_
_entity.id
_entity.type
_entity.pdbx_description
1 polymer ?
#
loop_
_entity_poly.entity_id
_entity_poly.type
_entity_poly.pdbx_seq_one_letter_code
_entity_poly.pdbx_strand_id
1 'polypeptide(L)'
;VREGIEVGALGFTTSRTELHTTRAGGPMPGTYADEAELLGIGSAIGELGGKGIYGLVSDFKDWEQEMDWMQRLSVENHCQVNFVLFFREEGDWDRVLKQLDYVRRANAAGARLVPHVGARPVNILLSWDGTVNPFSFHGNYARLSIMSHGERLAELRRPEVRAAILAEPLPLLGDRFMDTIIGGYDKLYELGDPPNYEPAPGDSIAAKAAQAGVPPQQYCYDLMLKNDGSNVVYFPCFGYGANDLSRQVALLEDDTTVLSLADTGAHCGVLCDASVPTQMLSYYVRDRQRGHRLPLEQVVKMQTHDTARCVGLDDRGTLEVGMKADLNVIDFEKLQLQ
;
A
#
# COMPACT_ATOMS: atom_id res chain seq x y z
N VAL A 1 -5.26 26.77 1.20
CA VAL A 1 -5.37 25.94 -0.04
C VAL A 1 -5.18 26.82 -1.27
N ARG A 2 -6.01 27.89 -1.46
CA ARG A 2 -5.93 28.80 -2.62
C ARG A 2 -4.50 29.28 -2.87
N GLU A 3 -3.89 29.99 -1.91
CA GLU A 3 -2.54 30.53 -2.02
C GLU A 3 -1.50 29.46 -2.40
N GLY A 4 -1.62 28.25 -1.85
CA GLY A 4 -0.73 27.14 -2.19
C GLY A 4 -0.84 26.72 -3.65
N ILE A 5 -2.07 26.65 -4.18
CA ILE A 5 -2.30 26.27 -5.60
C ILE A 5 -1.86 27.41 -6.54
N GLU A 6 -2.09 28.67 -6.18
CA GLU A 6 -1.65 29.83 -6.95
C GLU A 6 -0.12 29.88 -7.14
N VAL A 7 0.64 29.40 -6.16
CA VAL A 7 2.12 29.34 -6.24
C VAL A 7 2.65 27.99 -6.75
N GLY A 8 1.78 27.07 -7.20
CA GLY A 8 2.16 25.85 -7.90
C GLY A 8 1.92 24.53 -7.19
N ALA A 9 1.23 24.52 -6.04
CA ALA A 9 0.79 23.24 -5.46
C ALA A 9 -0.24 22.54 -6.37
N LEU A 10 -0.18 21.21 -6.46
CA LEU A 10 -1.10 20.42 -7.28
C LEU A 10 -2.51 20.32 -6.69
N GLY A 11 -2.67 20.57 -5.40
CA GLY A 11 -3.97 20.46 -4.75
C GLY A 11 -3.87 20.37 -3.24
N PHE A 12 -4.89 19.77 -2.64
CA PHE A 12 -5.03 19.51 -1.21
C PHE A 12 -5.26 18.03 -0.96
N THR A 13 -4.67 17.50 0.11
CA THR A 13 -4.91 16.11 0.53
C THR A 13 -5.32 16.04 1.99
N THR A 14 -6.19 15.07 2.33
CA THR A 14 -6.62 14.81 3.70
C THR A 14 -6.64 13.31 4.00
N SER A 15 -6.67 12.99 5.29
CA SER A 15 -6.76 11.63 5.78
C SER A 15 -8.08 11.43 6.52
N ARG A 16 -8.87 10.45 6.09
CA ARG A 16 -10.14 10.03 6.69
C ARG A 16 -10.07 8.56 7.12
N THR A 17 -8.90 8.15 7.63
CA THR A 17 -8.66 6.80 8.13
C THR A 17 -8.16 6.83 9.57
N GLU A 18 -8.67 5.91 10.39
CA GLU A 18 -8.21 5.72 11.77
C GLU A 18 -6.82 5.08 11.86
N LEU A 19 -6.30 4.55 10.75
CA LEU A 19 -4.94 4.01 10.68
C LEU A 19 -3.87 5.10 10.79
N HIS A 20 -4.19 6.34 10.40
CA HIS A 20 -3.26 7.46 10.50
C HIS A 20 -3.40 8.14 11.85
N THR A 21 -2.35 8.08 12.65
CA THR A 21 -2.29 8.68 13.99
C THR A 21 -1.17 9.72 14.09
N THR A 22 -1.37 10.68 14.98
CA THR A 22 -0.32 11.63 15.38
C THR A 22 0.75 10.91 16.21
N ARG A 23 1.89 11.57 16.43
CA ARG A 23 2.92 11.04 17.35
C ARG A 23 2.41 10.79 18.77
N ALA A 24 1.36 11.49 19.21
CA ALA A 24 0.73 11.32 20.51
C ALA A 24 -0.31 10.19 20.53
N GLY A 25 -0.51 9.47 19.42
CA GLY A 25 -1.47 8.37 19.30
C GLY A 25 -2.92 8.80 19.06
N GLY A 26 -3.19 10.10 18.93
CA GLY A 26 -4.53 10.58 18.56
C GLY A 26 -4.76 10.55 17.05
N PRO A 27 -6.02 10.71 16.57
CA PRO A 27 -6.32 10.75 15.15
C PRO A 27 -5.65 11.94 14.47
N MET A 28 -5.36 11.80 13.18
CA MET A 28 -4.88 12.92 12.37
C MET A 28 -5.96 14.00 12.21
N PRO A 29 -5.58 15.29 12.13
CA PRO A 29 -6.52 16.33 11.74
C PRO A 29 -7.21 15.99 10.42
N GLY A 30 -8.53 16.18 10.36
CA GLY A 30 -9.34 15.83 9.19
C GLY A 30 -9.94 14.42 9.20
N THR A 31 -9.47 13.50 10.08
CA THR A 31 -10.04 12.12 10.15
C THR A 31 -11.54 12.13 10.34
N TYR A 32 -12.05 13.02 11.17
CA TYR A 32 -13.50 13.17 11.49
C TYR A 32 -14.08 14.49 10.99
N ALA A 33 -13.44 15.14 10.01
CA ALA A 33 -13.97 16.36 9.41
C ALA A 33 -15.40 16.10 8.91
N ASP A 34 -16.29 17.02 9.21
CA ASP A 34 -17.66 16.97 8.71
C ASP A 34 -17.71 17.41 7.24
N GLU A 35 -18.84 17.16 6.62
CA GLU A 35 -19.02 17.45 5.20
C GLU A 35 -18.90 18.96 4.90
N ALA A 36 -19.33 19.83 5.81
CA ALA A 36 -19.24 21.27 5.62
C ALA A 36 -17.77 21.73 5.55
N GLU A 37 -16.90 21.15 6.37
CA GLU A 37 -15.45 21.40 6.31
C GLU A 37 -14.86 20.89 4.99
N LEU A 38 -15.20 19.66 4.58
CA LEU A 38 -14.69 19.05 3.34
C LEU A 38 -15.09 19.87 2.11
N LEU A 39 -16.36 20.26 1.99
CA LEU A 39 -16.87 21.08 0.91
C LEU A 39 -16.29 22.51 0.96
N GLY A 40 -16.16 23.08 2.15
CA GLY A 40 -15.54 24.40 2.35
C GLY A 40 -14.07 24.46 1.86
N ILE A 41 -13.30 23.40 2.12
CA ILE A 41 -11.95 23.28 1.58
C ILE A 41 -11.96 23.13 0.05
N GLY A 42 -12.90 22.30 -0.48
CA GLY A 42 -13.07 22.11 -1.92
C GLY A 42 -13.45 23.39 -2.66
N SER A 43 -14.25 24.28 -2.03
CA SER A 43 -14.62 25.55 -2.64
C SER A 43 -13.42 26.44 -2.94
N ALA A 44 -12.35 26.37 -2.14
CA ALA A 44 -11.11 27.09 -2.39
C ALA A 44 -10.39 26.61 -3.67
N ILE A 45 -10.61 25.35 -4.10
CA ILE A 45 -10.14 24.84 -5.39
C ILE A 45 -11.08 25.30 -6.50
N GLY A 46 -12.40 25.30 -6.27
CA GLY A 46 -13.42 25.77 -7.20
C GLY A 46 -13.22 27.23 -7.62
N GLU A 47 -12.85 28.11 -6.69
CA GLU A 47 -12.56 29.51 -6.95
C GLU A 47 -11.40 29.75 -7.94
N LEU A 48 -10.52 28.76 -8.09
CA LEU A 48 -9.43 28.75 -9.06
C LEU A 48 -9.82 28.08 -10.41
N GLY A 49 -11.12 27.93 -10.66
CA GLY A 49 -11.65 27.29 -11.88
C GLY A 49 -11.40 25.79 -11.92
N GLY A 50 -11.34 25.15 -10.77
CA GLY A 50 -11.11 23.72 -10.65
C GLY A 50 -9.66 23.29 -10.95
N LYS A 51 -8.73 24.23 -10.96
CA LYS A 51 -7.30 23.96 -11.10
C LYS A 51 -6.76 23.44 -9.78
N GLY A 52 -6.83 22.14 -9.58
CA GLY A 52 -6.33 21.50 -8.38
C GLY A 52 -7.03 20.17 -8.16
N ILE A 53 -6.37 19.33 -7.39
CA ILE A 53 -6.85 17.98 -7.05
C ILE A 53 -7.20 17.97 -5.56
N TYR A 54 -8.36 17.41 -5.24
CA TYR A 54 -8.70 17.05 -3.87
C TYR A 54 -8.39 15.57 -3.67
N GLY A 55 -7.36 15.27 -2.88
CA GLY A 55 -6.91 13.90 -2.64
C GLY A 55 -7.31 13.40 -1.26
N LEU A 56 -7.63 12.10 -1.11
CA LEU A 56 -7.88 11.52 0.20
C LEU A 56 -7.63 10.02 0.26
N VAL A 57 -7.44 9.56 1.49
CA VAL A 57 -7.64 8.17 1.90
C VAL A 57 -8.82 8.10 2.85
N SER A 58 -9.72 7.12 2.69
CA SER A 58 -10.87 6.91 3.58
C SER A 58 -11.00 5.45 3.98
N ASP A 59 -11.49 5.20 5.19
CA ASP A 59 -11.89 3.86 5.64
C ASP A 59 -13.18 3.37 4.99
N PHE A 60 -13.93 4.24 4.33
CA PHE A 60 -15.22 3.93 3.69
C PHE A 60 -16.19 3.17 4.60
N LYS A 61 -16.26 3.55 5.88
CA LYS A 61 -17.17 2.92 6.86
C LYS A 61 -18.63 3.03 6.41
N ASP A 62 -19.02 4.22 5.96
CA ASP A 62 -20.23 4.48 5.19
C ASP A 62 -19.80 4.91 3.79
N TRP A 63 -19.57 3.92 2.92
CA TRP A 63 -19.00 4.19 1.62
C TRP A 63 -19.93 5.00 0.70
N GLU A 64 -21.25 4.85 0.85
CA GLU A 64 -22.23 5.57 0.05
C GLU A 64 -22.18 7.06 0.39
N GLN A 65 -22.18 7.40 1.67
CA GLN A 65 -22.04 8.77 2.13
C GLN A 65 -20.70 9.39 1.71
N GLU A 66 -19.61 8.63 1.84
CA GLU A 66 -18.29 9.09 1.40
C GLU A 66 -18.26 9.38 -0.11
N MET A 67 -18.84 8.53 -0.93
CA MET A 67 -18.90 8.75 -2.39
C MET A 67 -19.82 9.93 -2.75
N ASP A 68 -20.93 10.13 -2.03
CA ASP A 68 -21.88 11.21 -2.29
C ASP A 68 -21.27 12.60 -2.09
N TRP A 69 -20.57 12.85 -0.97
CA TRP A 69 -19.94 14.15 -0.78
C TRP A 69 -18.77 14.37 -1.74
N MET A 70 -18.00 13.33 -2.10
CA MET A 70 -16.96 13.43 -3.13
C MET A 70 -17.52 13.83 -4.48
N GLN A 71 -18.65 13.22 -4.89
CA GLN A 71 -19.32 13.57 -6.13
C GLN A 71 -19.80 15.02 -6.10
N ARG A 72 -20.47 15.46 -5.02
CA ARG A 72 -20.93 16.85 -4.88
C ARG A 72 -19.76 17.82 -4.89
N LEU A 73 -18.71 17.56 -4.13
CA LEU A 73 -17.50 18.37 -4.13
C LEU A 73 -16.93 18.51 -5.54
N SER A 74 -16.82 17.41 -6.29
CA SER A 74 -16.29 17.41 -7.65
C SER A 74 -17.16 18.23 -8.61
N VAL A 75 -18.49 18.05 -8.57
CA VAL A 75 -19.42 18.73 -9.47
C VAL A 75 -19.53 20.23 -9.15
N GLU A 76 -19.72 20.57 -7.87
CA GLU A 76 -19.94 21.95 -7.44
C GLU A 76 -18.69 22.83 -7.61
N ASN A 77 -17.52 22.24 -7.45
CA ASN A 77 -16.23 22.96 -7.52
C ASN A 77 -15.43 22.68 -8.81
N HIS A 78 -15.97 21.91 -9.73
CA HIS A 78 -15.32 21.53 -10.99
C HIS A 78 -13.92 20.94 -10.81
N CYS A 79 -13.61 20.35 -9.64
CA CYS A 79 -12.31 19.81 -9.32
C CYS A 79 -12.28 18.28 -9.42
N GLN A 80 -11.08 17.75 -9.63
CA GLN A 80 -10.84 16.32 -9.58
C GLN A 80 -10.72 15.86 -8.12
N VAL A 81 -11.39 14.76 -7.80
CA VAL A 81 -11.29 14.10 -6.49
C VAL A 81 -10.60 12.75 -6.65
N ASN A 82 -9.40 12.64 -6.08
CA ASN A 82 -8.60 11.43 -6.08
C ASN A 82 -8.74 10.73 -4.74
N PHE A 83 -8.99 9.44 -4.74
CA PHE A 83 -9.07 8.66 -3.51
C PHE A 83 -8.45 7.29 -3.66
N VAL A 84 -7.90 6.76 -2.57
CA VAL A 84 -7.32 5.41 -2.58
C VAL A 84 -8.46 4.39 -2.53
N LEU A 85 -8.51 3.50 -3.51
CA LEU A 85 -9.45 2.39 -3.57
C LEU A 85 -8.72 1.10 -3.21
N PHE A 86 -9.14 0.48 -2.10
CA PHE A 86 -8.60 -0.79 -1.65
C PHE A 86 -9.68 -1.65 -0.97
N PHE A 87 -9.39 -2.92 -0.83
CA PHE A 87 -10.20 -3.86 -0.06
C PHE A 87 -9.33 -4.50 1.03
N ARG A 88 -9.88 -4.66 2.21
CA ARG A 88 -9.14 -5.24 3.36
C ARG A 88 -9.25 -6.75 3.35
N GLU A 89 -10.46 -7.26 3.08
CA GLU A 89 -10.79 -8.68 3.13
C GLU A 89 -11.52 -9.11 1.86
N GLU A 90 -11.65 -10.43 1.72
CA GLU A 90 -12.41 -11.03 0.61
C GLU A 90 -13.85 -10.49 0.52
N GLY A 91 -14.52 -10.32 1.66
CA GLY A 91 -15.88 -9.79 1.73
C GLY A 91 -16.06 -8.34 1.26
N ASP A 92 -14.98 -7.57 1.19
CA ASP A 92 -15.03 -6.18 0.71
C ASP A 92 -15.12 -6.06 -0.82
N TRP A 93 -14.90 -7.14 -1.56
CA TRP A 93 -14.81 -7.07 -3.02
C TRP A 93 -16.10 -6.57 -3.68
N ASP A 94 -17.26 -7.02 -3.21
CA ASP A 94 -18.55 -6.55 -3.73
C ASP A 94 -18.77 -5.05 -3.49
N ARG A 95 -18.26 -4.52 -2.37
CA ARG A 95 -18.26 -3.09 -2.09
C ARG A 95 -17.41 -2.34 -3.11
N VAL A 96 -16.22 -2.83 -3.39
CA VAL A 96 -15.30 -2.21 -4.37
C VAL A 96 -15.93 -2.15 -5.76
N LEU A 97 -16.58 -3.23 -6.20
CA LEU A 97 -17.28 -3.25 -7.49
C LEU A 97 -18.43 -2.22 -7.54
N LYS A 98 -19.18 -2.07 -6.43
CA LYS A 98 -20.22 -1.04 -6.32
C LYS A 98 -19.65 0.38 -6.33
N GLN A 99 -18.49 0.60 -5.71
CA GLN A 99 -17.78 1.89 -5.75
C GLN A 99 -17.31 2.23 -7.18
N LEU A 100 -16.77 1.27 -7.93
CA LEU A 100 -16.39 1.48 -9.33
C LEU A 100 -17.62 1.80 -10.20
N ASP A 101 -18.74 1.09 -10.00
CA ASP A 101 -19.99 1.40 -10.71
C ASP A 101 -20.52 2.81 -10.34
N TYR A 102 -20.40 3.20 -9.07
CA TYR A 102 -20.72 4.57 -8.65
C TYR A 102 -19.84 5.59 -9.36
N VAL A 103 -18.53 5.38 -9.43
CA VAL A 103 -17.57 6.26 -10.13
C VAL A 103 -17.96 6.44 -11.57
N ARG A 104 -18.27 5.35 -12.30
CA ARG A 104 -18.69 5.42 -13.71
C ARG A 104 -19.94 6.28 -13.89
N ARG A 105 -20.97 6.08 -13.06
CA ARG A 105 -22.21 6.86 -13.11
C ARG A 105 -21.96 8.33 -12.75
N ALA A 106 -21.23 8.61 -11.70
CA ALA A 106 -20.92 9.96 -11.25
C ALA A 106 -20.12 10.73 -12.31
N ASN A 107 -19.10 10.09 -12.92
CA ASN A 107 -18.28 10.71 -13.97
C ASN A 107 -19.09 10.92 -15.26
N ALA A 108 -19.98 10.01 -15.63
CA ALA A 108 -20.92 10.23 -16.73
C ALA A 108 -21.89 11.39 -16.46
N ALA A 109 -22.16 11.71 -15.21
CA ALA A 109 -22.99 12.87 -14.77
C ALA A 109 -22.16 14.15 -14.58
N GLY A 110 -20.86 14.17 -14.92
CA GLY A 110 -20.03 15.37 -14.91
C GLY A 110 -19.09 15.51 -13.69
N ALA A 111 -19.04 14.53 -12.79
CA ALA A 111 -18.01 14.47 -11.76
C ALA A 111 -16.64 14.07 -12.35
N ARG A 112 -15.59 14.23 -11.55
CA ARG A 112 -14.22 13.81 -11.86
C ARG A 112 -13.66 13.04 -10.68
N LEU A 113 -14.22 11.84 -10.45
CA LEU A 113 -13.76 10.92 -9.40
C LEU A 113 -12.72 9.97 -9.98
N VAL A 114 -11.55 9.90 -9.37
CA VAL A 114 -10.43 9.07 -9.83
C VAL A 114 -9.97 8.15 -8.71
N PRO A 115 -10.36 6.87 -8.74
CA PRO A 115 -9.85 5.87 -7.81
C PRO A 115 -8.38 5.56 -8.10
N HIS A 116 -7.56 5.63 -7.07
CA HIS A 116 -6.15 5.26 -7.10
C HIS A 116 -5.97 3.83 -6.59
N VAL A 117 -5.31 2.99 -7.36
CA VAL A 117 -5.07 1.59 -7.01
C VAL A 117 -3.57 1.29 -6.97
N GLY A 118 -3.16 0.52 -5.95
CA GLY A 118 -1.77 0.07 -5.85
C GLY A 118 -1.49 -1.11 -6.77
N ALA A 119 -0.25 -1.24 -7.22
CA ALA A 119 0.18 -2.39 -8.03
C ALA A 119 0.27 -3.69 -7.24
N ARG A 120 0.27 -3.63 -5.95
CA ARG A 120 0.35 -4.79 -5.05
C ARG A 120 -0.45 -4.54 -3.78
N PRO A 121 -0.70 -5.58 -2.97
CA PRO A 121 -1.35 -5.44 -1.68
C PRO A 121 -0.66 -4.38 -0.83
N VAL A 122 -1.44 -3.62 -0.05
CA VAL A 122 -0.85 -2.84 1.05
C VAL A 122 -0.21 -3.84 1.99
N ASN A 123 1.06 -3.63 2.32
CA ASN A 123 1.85 -4.65 3.00
C ASN A 123 2.73 -4.06 4.11
N ILE A 124 3.14 -4.92 5.01
CA ILE A 124 4.12 -4.60 6.05
C ILE A 124 5.32 -5.53 5.88
N LEU A 125 6.49 -4.96 5.89
CA LEU A 125 7.76 -5.66 5.87
C LEU A 125 8.31 -5.73 7.30
N LEU A 126 8.41 -6.93 7.82
CA LEU A 126 8.80 -7.19 9.21
C LEU A 126 10.25 -7.70 9.24
N SER A 127 11.12 -6.99 9.92
CA SER A 127 12.53 -7.36 10.03
C SER A 127 13.09 -6.98 11.40
N TRP A 128 14.29 -7.48 11.73
CA TRP A 128 14.98 -7.06 12.96
C TRP A 128 15.37 -5.58 12.95
N ASP A 129 15.51 -4.96 11.77
CA ASP A 129 15.81 -3.52 11.61
C ASP A 129 14.56 -2.66 11.41
N GLY A 130 13.42 -3.29 11.15
CA GLY A 130 12.15 -2.60 10.95
C GLY A 130 11.61 -1.97 12.23
N THR A 131 10.64 -1.09 12.06
CA THR A 131 9.93 -0.45 13.19
C THR A 131 9.17 -1.48 14.02
N VAL A 132 8.69 -2.55 13.40
CA VAL A 132 7.93 -3.62 14.05
C VAL A 132 8.31 -4.98 13.46
N ASN A 133 8.25 -6.01 14.30
CA ASN A 133 8.39 -7.41 13.93
C ASN A 133 7.53 -8.30 14.85
N PRO A 134 7.35 -9.59 14.58
CA PRO A 134 6.50 -10.48 15.37
C PRO A 134 6.86 -10.58 16.86
N PHE A 135 8.08 -10.17 17.23
CA PHE A 135 8.58 -10.25 18.60
C PHE A 135 8.61 -8.91 19.33
N SER A 136 8.23 -7.80 18.67
CA SER A 136 8.37 -6.43 19.18
C SER A 136 7.70 -6.20 20.53
N PHE A 137 6.65 -6.96 20.84
CA PHE A 137 5.88 -6.84 22.08
C PHE A 137 6.19 -7.91 23.13
N HIS A 138 7.19 -8.77 22.88
CA HIS A 138 7.67 -9.73 23.87
C HIS A 138 8.57 -9.04 24.89
N GLY A 139 8.37 -9.31 26.18
CA GLY A 139 9.12 -8.67 27.26
C GLY A 139 10.64 -8.89 27.17
N ASN A 140 11.06 -10.12 26.81
CA ASN A 140 12.48 -10.44 26.62
C ASN A 140 13.08 -9.81 25.37
N TYR A 141 12.28 -9.46 24.37
CA TYR A 141 12.75 -8.72 23.19
C TYR A 141 12.85 -7.21 23.45
N ALA A 142 11.98 -6.63 24.27
CA ALA A 142 11.92 -5.19 24.49
C ALA A 142 13.27 -4.57 24.89
N ARG A 143 14.07 -5.26 25.70
CA ARG A 143 15.42 -4.82 26.09
C ARG A 143 16.42 -4.82 24.91
N LEU A 144 16.17 -5.62 23.88
CA LEU A 144 17.03 -5.75 22.71
C LEU A 144 16.71 -4.68 21.66
N SER A 145 15.49 -4.17 21.64
CA SER A 145 15.00 -3.21 20.63
C SER A 145 15.77 -1.89 20.64
N ILE A 146 16.37 -1.51 21.78
CA ILE A 146 17.16 -0.28 21.94
C ILE A 146 18.65 -0.44 21.63
N MET A 147 19.11 -1.67 21.37
CA MET A 147 20.50 -1.97 20.99
C MET A 147 20.76 -1.61 19.53
N SER A 148 22.03 -1.40 19.18
CA SER A 148 22.43 -1.35 17.79
C SER A 148 22.09 -2.68 17.08
N HIS A 149 21.93 -2.64 15.74
CA HIS A 149 21.58 -3.84 14.97
C HIS A 149 22.53 -5.01 15.22
N GLY A 150 23.84 -4.77 15.18
CA GLY A 150 24.83 -5.82 15.38
C GLY A 150 24.80 -6.43 16.79
N GLU A 151 24.65 -5.61 17.83
CA GLU A 151 24.53 -6.08 19.21
C GLU A 151 23.24 -6.89 19.39
N ARG A 152 22.13 -6.41 18.86
CA ARG A 152 20.82 -7.09 18.88
C ARG A 152 20.91 -8.46 18.22
N LEU A 153 21.49 -8.57 17.02
CA LEU A 153 21.66 -9.85 16.33
C LEU A 153 22.55 -10.82 17.12
N ALA A 154 23.63 -10.32 17.75
CA ALA A 154 24.49 -11.14 18.57
C ALA A 154 23.72 -11.74 19.77
N GLU A 155 22.88 -10.93 20.45
CA GLU A 155 22.02 -11.40 21.54
C GLU A 155 20.96 -12.39 21.04
N LEU A 156 20.26 -12.09 19.92
CA LEU A 156 19.23 -12.96 19.35
C LEU A 156 19.76 -14.35 18.93
N ARG A 157 21.04 -14.48 18.63
CA ARG A 157 21.69 -15.76 18.32
C ARG A 157 22.04 -16.61 19.54
N ARG A 158 21.96 -16.05 20.73
CA ARG A 158 22.26 -16.79 21.97
C ARG A 158 21.13 -17.77 22.29
N PRO A 159 21.41 -19.05 22.54
CA PRO A 159 20.38 -20.06 22.79
C PRO A 159 19.47 -19.73 23.97
N GLU A 160 20.01 -19.14 25.04
CA GLU A 160 19.24 -18.75 26.21
C GLU A 160 18.30 -17.58 25.94
N VAL A 161 18.70 -16.59 25.11
CA VAL A 161 17.86 -15.45 24.72
C VAL A 161 16.73 -15.93 23.80
N ARG A 162 17.08 -16.75 22.81
CA ARG A 162 16.10 -17.39 21.92
C ARG A 162 15.06 -18.20 22.73
N ALA A 163 15.52 -19.04 23.64
CA ALA A 163 14.62 -19.86 24.47
C ALA A 163 13.71 -18.99 25.34
N ALA A 164 14.24 -17.91 25.92
CA ALA A 164 13.46 -16.98 26.74
C ALA A 164 12.36 -16.27 25.95
N ILE A 165 12.66 -15.78 24.72
CA ILE A 165 11.67 -15.13 23.87
C ILE A 165 10.60 -16.12 23.40
N LEU A 166 10.99 -17.31 22.95
CA LEU A 166 10.07 -18.33 22.44
C LEU A 166 9.21 -18.99 23.54
N ALA A 167 9.60 -18.89 24.81
CA ALA A 167 8.82 -19.39 25.95
C ALA A 167 7.73 -18.41 26.39
N GLU A 168 7.78 -17.15 25.94
CA GLU A 168 6.74 -16.19 26.30
C GLU A 168 5.42 -16.50 25.58
N PRO A 169 4.28 -16.33 26.26
CA PRO A 169 2.98 -16.37 25.59
C PRO A 169 2.88 -15.21 24.59
N LEU A 170 2.12 -15.40 23.52
CA LEU A 170 1.87 -14.33 22.54
C LEU A 170 1.19 -13.13 23.23
N PRO A 171 1.78 -11.93 23.17
CA PRO A 171 1.22 -10.75 23.81
C PRO A 171 0.09 -10.16 22.96
N LEU A 172 -1.12 -10.75 23.05
CA LEU A 172 -2.28 -10.22 22.34
C LEU A 172 -2.64 -8.83 22.84
N LEU A 173 -2.77 -7.87 21.93
CA LEU A 173 -3.03 -6.47 22.21
C LEU A 173 -4.51 -6.10 22.10
N GLY A 174 -5.35 -7.03 21.56
CA GLY A 174 -6.76 -6.80 21.28
C GLY A 174 -7.00 -5.94 20.03
N ASP A 175 -5.94 -5.64 19.30
CA ASP A 175 -6.00 -5.01 17.99
C ASP A 175 -5.73 -6.07 16.91
N ARG A 176 -6.71 -6.32 16.05
CA ARG A 176 -6.64 -7.40 15.05
C ARG A 176 -5.44 -7.26 14.10
N PHE A 177 -5.07 -6.05 13.75
CA PHE A 177 -3.95 -5.81 12.84
C PHE A 177 -2.62 -6.14 13.53
N MET A 178 -2.42 -5.63 14.73
CA MET A 178 -1.22 -5.90 15.52
C MET A 178 -1.15 -7.37 15.96
N ASP A 179 -2.26 -7.96 16.37
CA ASP A 179 -2.33 -9.38 16.74
C ASP A 179 -1.99 -10.30 15.57
N THR A 180 -2.31 -9.89 14.32
CA THR A 180 -1.88 -10.61 13.12
C THR A 180 -0.36 -10.50 12.90
N ILE A 181 0.26 -9.35 13.14
CA ILE A 181 1.73 -9.19 13.08
C ILE A 181 2.41 -10.10 14.09
N ILE A 182 1.85 -10.22 15.29
CA ILE A 182 2.45 -10.96 16.40
C ILE A 182 2.28 -12.48 16.25
N GLY A 183 1.13 -12.94 15.78
CA GLY A 183 0.77 -14.37 15.81
C GLY A 183 0.01 -14.92 14.61
N GLY A 184 -0.28 -14.09 13.62
CA GLY A 184 -1.03 -14.50 12.40
C GLY A 184 -0.13 -15.20 11.36
N TYR A 185 0.63 -16.19 11.78
CA TYR A 185 1.63 -16.87 10.94
C TYR A 185 1.07 -17.56 9.68
N ASP A 186 -0.23 -17.75 9.58
CA ASP A 186 -0.95 -18.18 8.38
C ASP A 186 -1.06 -17.11 7.31
N LYS A 187 -0.86 -15.83 7.68
CA LYS A 187 -0.88 -14.64 6.81
C LYS A 187 0.49 -13.98 6.65
N LEU A 188 1.50 -14.52 7.28
CA LEU A 188 2.88 -14.05 7.19
C LEU A 188 3.67 -14.97 6.27
N TYR A 189 4.53 -14.38 5.44
CA TYR A 189 5.31 -15.09 4.42
C TYR A 189 6.78 -14.66 4.46
N GLU A 190 7.69 -15.49 3.99
CA GLU A 190 9.04 -15.04 3.65
C GLU A 190 8.95 -14.18 2.38
N LEU A 191 9.54 -12.99 2.40
CA LEU A 191 9.56 -12.13 1.21
C LEU A 191 10.39 -12.76 0.09
N GLY A 192 11.51 -13.39 0.44
CA GLY A 192 12.43 -14.02 -0.50
C GLY A 192 13.38 -13.04 -1.19
N ASP A 193 14.30 -13.61 -1.97
CA ASP A 193 15.24 -12.90 -2.84
C ASP A 193 15.36 -13.70 -4.15
N PRO A 194 14.83 -13.22 -5.28
CA PRO A 194 14.07 -11.96 -5.44
C PRO A 194 12.75 -11.92 -4.66
N PRO A 195 12.24 -10.70 -4.33
CA PRO A 195 11.02 -10.54 -3.56
C PRO A 195 9.79 -11.16 -4.22
N ASN A 196 9.03 -11.97 -3.47
CA ASN A 196 7.77 -12.55 -3.92
C ASN A 196 6.57 -11.85 -3.25
N TYR A 197 5.87 -11.01 -3.99
CA TYR A 197 4.66 -10.31 -3.52
C TYR A 197 3.35 -11.06 -3.83
N GLU A 198 3.43 -12.27 -4.41
CA GLU A 198 2.27 -13.15 -4.68
C GLU A 198 2.51 -14.57 -4.13
N PRO A 199 2.82 -14.74 -2.81
CA PRO A 199 3.08 -16.06 -2.23
C PRO A 199 1.80 -16.93 -2.22
N ALA A 200 1.95 -18.24 -2.40
CA ALA A 200 0.84 -19.16 -2.26
C ALA A 200 0.51 -19.42 -0.76
N PRO A 201 -0.71 -19.84 -0.41
CA PRO A 201 -1.07 -20.17 0.98
C PRO A 201 -0.14 -21.21 1.62
N GLY A 202 0.36 -22.16 0.82
CA GLY A 202 1.33 -23.17 1.25
C GLY A 202 2.73 -22.62 1.58
N ASP A 203 3.01 -21.35 1.25
CA ASP A 203 4.26 -20.66 1.56
C ASP A 203 4.19 -19.83 2.86
N SER A 204 3.04 -19.80 3.53
CA SER A 204 2.91 -19.10 4.81
C SER A 204 3.87 -19.67 5.87
N ILE A 205 4.25 -18.82 6.81
CA ILE A 205 5.10 -19.22 7.95
C ILE A 205 4.49 -20.43 8.67
N ALA A 206 3.17 -20.43 8.88
CA ALA A 206 2.47 -21.55 9.52
C ALA A 206 2.59 -22.85 8.70
N ALA A 207 2.40 -22.79 7.38
CA ALA A 207 2.50 -23.95 6.51
C ALA A 207 3.94 -24.50 6.46
N LYS A 208 4.94 -23.65 6.35
CA LYS A 208 6.36 -24.03 6.36
C LYS A 208 6.80 -24.59 7.71
N ALA A 209 6.31 -24.02 8.81
CA ALA A 209 6.56 -24.52 10.16
C ALA A 209 5.98 -25.94 10.36
N ALA A 210 4.75 -26.17 9.88
CA ALA A 210 4.12 -27.49 9.92
C ALA A 210 4.91 -28.52 9.12
N GLN A 211 5.41 -28.16 7.92
CA GLN A 211 6.29 -29.01 7.11
C GLN A 211 7.60 -29.33 7.82
N ALA A 212 8.16 -28.36 8.56
CA ALA A 212 9.39 -28.54 9.32
C ALA A 212 9.20 -29.25 10.68
N GLY A 213 7.96 -29.48 11.11
CA GLY A 213 7.64 -30.09 12.41
C GLY A 213 7.98 -29.23 13.61
N VAL A 214 7.96 -27.90 13.49
CA VAL A 214 8.28 -26.95 14.56
C VAL A 214 7.15 -25.95 14.78
N PRO A 215 7.06 -25.28 15.94
CA PRO A 215 6.10 -24.23 16.18
C PRO A 215 6.29 -23.03 15.19
N PRO A 216 5.22 -22.40 14.70
CA PRO A 216 5.31 -21.27 13.73
C PRO A 216 6.15 -20.11 14.25
N GLN A 217 6.02 -19.75 15.54
CA GLN A 217 6.82 -18.72 16.17
C GLN A 217 8.33 -19.03 16.11
N GLN A 218 8.69 -20.27 16.39
CA GLN A 218 10.07 -20.73 16.29
C GLN A 218 10.59 -20.65 14.86
N TYR A 219 9.80 -21.13 13.89
CA TYR A 219 10.16 -21.06 12.47
C TYR A 219 10.39 -19.62 12.02
N CYS A 220 9.49 -18.72 12.39
CA CYS A 220 9.59 -17.29 12.08
C CYS A 220 10.87 -16.67 12.66
N TYR A 221 11.16 -16.94 13.93
CA TYR A 221 12.36 -16.45 14.58
C TYR A 221 13.64 -16.90 13.86
N ASP A 222 13.75 -18.19 13.59
CA ASP A 222 14.91 -18.78 12.94
C ASP A 222 15.04 -18.30 11.47
N LEU A 223 13.91 -18.12 10.77
CA LEU A 223 13.87 -17.54 9.43
C LEU A 223 14.44 -16.13 9.40
N MET A 224 14.00 -15.26 10.31
CA MET A 224 14.45 -13.87 10.38
C MET A 224 15.95 -13.73 10.72
N LEU A 225 16.56 -14.74 11.34
CA LEU A 225 18.00 -14.75 11.62
C LEU A 225 18.86 -15.23 10.44
N LYS A 226 18.28 -15.79 9.38
CA LYS A 226 19.03 -16.17 8.19
C LYS A 226 19.66 -14.96 7.50
N ASN A 227 20.63 -15.20 6.63
CA ASN A 227 21.33 -14.16 5.86
C ASN A 227 21.80 -12.99 6.74
N ASP A 228 22.47 -13.33 7.84
CA ASP A 228 22.92 -12.37 8.85
C ASP A 228 21.83 -11.46 9.43
N GLY A 229 20.60 -11.99 9.54
CA GLY A 229 19.46 -11.27 10.12
C GLY A 229 18.79 -10.31 9.16
N SER A 230 19.11 -10.36 7.88
CA SER A 230 18.51 -9.49 6.84
C SER A 230 17.24 -10.07 6.22
N ASN A 231 16.84 -11.30 6.56
CA ASN A 231 15.59 -11.86 6.04
C ASN A 231 14.38 -11.07 6.50
N VAL A 232 13.47 -10.83 5.55
CA VAL A 232 12.25 -10.05 5.74
C VAL A 232 11.04 -10.97 5.70
N VAL A 233 10.15 -10.79 6.66
CA VAL A 233 8.81 -11.39 6.66
C VAL A 233 7.82 -10.39 6.05
N TYR A 234 7.03 -10.87 5.12
CA TYR A 234 6.05 -10.13 4.36
C TYR A 234 4.65 -10.38 4.89
N PHE A 235 3.93 -9.31 5.21
CA PHE A 235 2.53 -9.34 5.60
C PHE A 235 1.69 -8.54 4.61
N PRO A 236 1.00 -9.18 3.65
CA PRO A 236 0.03 -8.51 2.78
C PRO A 236 -1.25 -8.22 3.57
N CYS A 237 -1.32 -7.06 4.21
CA CYS A 237 -2.38 -6.75 5.17
C CYS A 237 -3.71 -6.37 4.51
N PHE A 238 -3.70 -5.74 3.33
CA PHE A 238 -4.91 -5.41 2.57
C PHE A 238 -4.71 -5.73 1.09
N GLY A 239 -5.77 -6.19 0.43
CA GLY A 239 -5.73 -6.45 -0.99
C GLY A 239 -5.25 -7.85 -1.39
N TYR A 240 -5.16 -8.79 -0.43
CA TYR A 240 -4.70 -10.16 -0.69
C TYR A 240 -5.69 -11.25 -0.20
N GLY A 241 -6.97 -10.91 -0.07
CA GLY A 241 -7.99 -11.82 0.44
C GLY A 241 -8.22 -13.07 -0.42
N ALA A 242 -8.01 -12.99 -1.73
CA ALA A 242 -8.06 -14.12 -2.65
C ALA A 242 -6.80 -15.01 -2.62
N ASN A 243 -5.78 -14.65 -1.85
CA ASN A 243 -4.45 -15.27 -1.84
C ASN A 243 -3.74 -15.26 -3.20
N ASP A 244 -4.09 -14.33 -4.06
CA ASP A 244 -3.43 -14.01 -5.32
C ASP A 244 -3.67 -12.55 -5.70
N LEU A 245 -3.12 -12.10 -6.83
CA LEU A 245 -3.25 -10.73 -7.33
C LEU A 245 -4.35 -10.58 -8.40
N SER A 246 -5.27 -11.53 -8.55
CA SER A 246 -6.30 -11.48 -9.60
C SER A 246 -7.20 -10.25 -9.47
N ARG A 247 -7.59 -9.89 -8.25
CA ARG A 247 -8.40 -8.69 -7.97
C ARG A 247 -7.60 -7.40 -8.15
N GLN A 248 -6.33 -7.42 -7.79
CA GLN A 248 -5.44 -6.27 -8.02
C GLN A 248 -5.31 -5.99 -9.53
N VAL A 249 -5.13 -7.07 -10.31
CA VAL A 249 -5.09 -6.96 -11.79
C VAL A 249 -6.42 -6.44 -12.32
N ALA A 250 -7.55 -6.93 -11.84
CA ALA A 250 -8.86 -6.44 -12.27
C ALA A 250 -9.05 -4.94 -11.98
N LEU A 251 -8.51 -4.44 -10.86
CA LEU A 251 -8.51 -3.00 -10.56
C LEU A 251 -7.56 -2.21 -11.46
N LEU A 252 -6.40 -2.77 -11.80
CA LEU A 252 -5.43 -2.13 -12.71
C LEU A 252 -5.94 -2.07 -14.16
N GLU A 253 -6.78 -3.02 -14.56
CA GLU A 253 -7.38 -3.06 -15.91
C GLU A 253 -8.67 -2.26 -16.02
N ASP A 254 -9.23 -1.78 -14.93
CA ASP A 254 -10.44 -0.95 -14.93
C ASP A 254 -10.12 0.45 -15.49
N ASP A 255 -10.89 0.89 -16.45
CA ASP A 255 -10.69 2.15 -17.20
C ASP A 255 -10.94 3.41 -16.35
N THR A 256 -11.54 3.26 -15.18
CA THR A 256 -11.80 4.37 -14.24
C THR A 256 -10.68 4.57 -13.24
N THR A 257 -9.76 3.63 -13.10
CA THR A 257 -8.70 3.66 -12.07
C THR A 257 -7.38 4.20 -12.61
N VAL A 258 -6.54 4.67 -11.69
CA VAL A 258 -5.17 5.09 -12.01
C VAL A 258 -4.20 4.37 -11.07
N LEU A 259 -3.11 3.85 -11.66
CA LEU A 259 -2.01 3.26 -10.90
C LEU A 259 -1.40 4.29 -9.95
N SER A 260 -1.22 3.91 -8.70
CA SER A 260 -0.60 4.75 -7.68
C SER A 260 0.18 3.93 -6.63
N LEU A 261 0.57 4.58 -5.52
CA LEU A 261 1.24 3.96 -4.38
C LEU A 261 2.64 3.42 -4.72
N ALA A 262 3.48 4.27 -5.31
CA ALA A 262 4.91 4.01 -5.49
C ALA A 262 5.75 4.99 -4.64
N ASP A 263 5.24 5.39 -3.48
CA ASP A 263 5.88 6.37 -2.60
C ASP A 263 7.15 5.78 -1.97
N THR A 264 8.26 6.47 -2.14
CA THR A 264 9.57 6.06 -1.63
C THR A 264 9.90 6.62 -0.26
N GLY A 265 9.11 7.54 0.26
CA GLY A 265 9.42 8.31 1.47
C GLY A 265 8.51 8.02 2.65
N ALA A 266 7.37 7.35 2.45
CA ALA A 266 6.42 7.07 3.50
C ALA A 266 6.73 5.73 4.19
N HIS A 267 6.56 5.70 5.52
CA HIS A 267 6.62 4.48 6.33
C HIS A 267 7.90 3.64 6.16
N CYS A 268 9.05 4.26 5.94
CA CYS A 268 10.32 3.61 5.57
C CYS A 268 10.78 2.49 6.52
N GLY A 269 10.26 2.42 7.74
CA GLY A 269 10.56 1.34 8.69
C GLY A 269 9.70 0.08 8.52
N VAL A 270 8.67 0.10 7.66
CA VAL A 270 7.71 -1.01 7.50
C VAL A 270 7.23 -1.21 6.06
N LEU A 271 7.50 -0.28 5.13
CA LEU A 271 7.10 -0.35 3.72
C LEU A 271 8.28 -0.08 2.79
N CYS A 272 8.24 -0.67 1.59
CA CYS A 272 9.17 -0.36 0.51
C CYS A 272 8.44 -0.42 -0.83
N ASP A 273 7.76 0.68 -1.20
CA ASP A 273 7.00 0.77 -2.44
C ASP A 273 7.77 1.40 -3.61
N ALA A 274 9.01 1.88 -3.38
CA ALA A 274 9.93 2.36 -4.41
C ALA A 274 10.13 1.36 -5.58
N SER A 275 10.00 0.07 -5.30
CA SER A 275 10.17 -1.02 -6.27
C SER A 275 8.95 -1.25 -7.16
N VAL A 276 7.80 -0.60 -6.90
CA VAL A 276 6.54 -0.80 -7.65
C VAL A 276 6.70 -0.58 -9.16
N PRO A 277 7.32 0.49 -9.66
CA PRO A 277 7.48 0.69 -11.11
C PRO A 277 8.26 -0.44 -11.77
N THR A 278 9.33 -0.93 -11.13
CA THR A 278 10.10 -2.07 -11.62
C THR A 278 9.28 -3.35 -11.59
N GLN A 279 8.55 -3.60 -10.49
CA GLN A 279 7.69 -4.78 -10.36
C GLN A 279 6.59 -4.82 -11.41
N MET A 280 5.98 -3.69 -11.74
CA MET A 280 4.97 -3.61 -12.80
C MET A 280 5.53 -4.12 -14.13
N LEU A 281 6.72 -3.69 -14.52
CA LEU A 281 7.36 -4.11 -15.76
C LEU A 281 7.88 -5.54 -15.71
N SER A 282 8.60 -5.93 -14.65
CA SER A 282 9.20 -7.27 -14.57
C SER A 282 8.16 -8.34 -14.23
N TYR A 283 7.44 -8.17 -13.11
CA TYR A 283 6.56 -9.21 -12.61
C TYR A 283 5.26 -9.33 -13.42
N TYR A 284 4.48 -8.24 -13.53
CA TYR A 284 3.17 -8.31 -14.18
C TYR A 284 3.24 -8.57 -15.69
N VAL A 285 4.30 -8.11 -16.36
CA VAL A 285 4.46 -8.31 -17.80
C VAL A 285 5.19 -9.61 -18.12
N ARG A 286 6.30 -9.91 -17.40
CA ARG A 286 7.22 -10.99 -17.77
C ARG A 286 7.13 -12.22 -16.86
N ASP A 287 7.19 -12.04 -15.55
CA ASP A 287 7.58 -13.12 -14.63
C ASP A 287 6.40 -13.78 -13.90
N ARG A 288 5.22 -13.16 -13.91
CA ARG A 288 4.03 -13.67 -13.19
C ARG A 288 3.64 -15.06 -13.65
N GLN A 289 3.45 -15.97 -12.67
CA GLN A 289 3.07 -17.37 -12.90
C GLN A 289 1.64 -17.70 -12.44
N ARG A 290 1.08 -16.91 -11.52
CA ARG A 290 -0.21 -17.18 -10.85
C ARG A 290 -1.32 -16.29 -11.41
N GLY A 291 -1.61 -16.38 -12.72
CA GLY A 291 -2.63 -15.61 -13.41
C GLY A 291 -2.15 -15.01 -14.72
N HIS A 292 -2.99 -14.25 -15.39
CA HIS A 292 -2.60 -13.62 -16.65
C HIS A 292 -1.61 -12.48 -16.43
N ARG A 293 -0.82 -12.21 -17.46
CA ARG A 293 0.15 -11.11 -17.51
C ARG A 293 -0.47 -9.90 -18.20
N LEU A 294 -0.09 -8.72 -17.74
CA LEU A 294 -0.51 -7.48 -18.40
C LEU A 294 0.34 -7.23 -19.67
N PRO A 295 -0.24 -6.67 -20.72
CA PRO A 295 0.52 -6.23 -21.89
C PRO A 295 1.55 -5.15 -21.51
N LEU A 296 2.76 -5.22 -22.09
CA LEU A 296 3.82 -4.26 -21.82
C LEU A 296 3.38 -2.82 -22.11
N GLU A 297 2.72 -2.61 -23.23
CA GLU A 297 2.23 -1.29 -23.66
C GLU A 297 1.24 -0.70 -22.65
N GLN A 298 0.36 -1.53 -22.09
CA GLN A 298 -0.59 -1.12 -21.07
C GLN A 298 0.13 -0.69 -19.79
N VAL A 299 1.10 -1.47 -19.32
CA VAL A 299 1.87 -1.16 -18.11
C VAL A 299 2.70 0.11 -18.29
N VAL A 300 3.32 0.29 -19.46
CA VAL A 300 4.03 1.54 -19.80
C VAL A 300 3.06 2.72 -19.79
N LYS A 301 1.90 2.60 -20.42
CA LYS A 301 0.85 3.65 -20.45
C LYS A 301 0.41 4.03 -19.02
N MET A 302 0.13 3.06 -18.15
CA MET A 302 -0.25 3.29 -16.75
C MET A 302 0.81 4.10 -15.99
N GLN A 303 2.09 3.82 -16.21
CA GLN A 303 3.20 4.46 -15.49
C GLN A 303 3.65 5.80 -16.10
N THR A 304 3.17 6.16 -17.28
CA THR A 304 3.60 7.36 -18.01
C THR A 304 2.42 8.26 -18.34
N HIS A 305 1.65 7.92 -19.38
CA HIS A 305 0.56 8.74 -19.87
C HIS A 305 -0.55 8.94 -18.82
N ASP A 306 -1.07 7.84 -18.24
CA ASP A 306 -2.26 7.93 -17.39
C ASP A 306 -1.98 8.65 -16.07
N THR A 307 -0.82 8.39 -15.47
CA THR A 307 -0.38 9.08 -14.24
C THR A 307 -0.05 10.55 -14.50
N ALA A 308 0.59 10.88 -15.61
CA ALA A 308 0.86 12.26 -16.00
C ALA A 308 -0.44 13.05 -16.18
N ARG A 309 -1.38 12.49 -16.95
CA ARG A 309 -2.70 13.12 -17.19
C ARG A 309 -3.51 13.27 -15.90
N CYS A 310 -3.45 12.29 -15.02
CA CYS A 310 -4.15 12.34 -13.72
C CYS A 310 -3.75 13.58 -12.90
N VAL A 311 -2.50 14.02 -12.98
CA VAL A 311 -2.01 15.18 -12.23
C VAL A 311 -1.84 16.44 -13.10
N GLY A 312 -2.40 16.45 -14.32
CA GLY A 312 -2.40 17.61 -15.20
C GLY A 312 -1.05 17.91 -15.87
N LEU A 313 -0.15 16.94 -15.96
CA LEU A 313 1.12 17.05 -16.69
C LEU A 313 0.91 16.67 -18.17
N ASP A 314 0.33 17.60 -18.94
CA ASP A 314 -0.10 17.35 -20.31
C ASP A 314 1.04 17.40 -21.34
N ASP A 315 2.24 17.81 -20.92
CA ASP A 315 3.41 17.97 -21.76
C ASP A 315 4.34 16.76 -21.84
N ARG A 316 3.95 15.65 -21.19
CA ARG A 316 4.78 14.43 -21.05
C ARG A 316 3.93 13.15 -21.01
N GLY A 317 4.58 11.99 -20.93
CA GLY A 317 3.95 10.67 -20.83
C GLY A 317 3.71 9.99 -22.18
N THR A 318 3.99 10.68 -23.31
CA THR A 318 3.97 10.15 -24.68
C THR A 318 5.24 10.53 -25.44
N LEU A 319 5.63 9.72 -26.43
CA LEU A 319 6.74 10.00 -27.35
C LEU A 319 6.20 10.68 -28.60
N GLU A 320 6.04 12.01 -28.54
CA GLU A 320 5.51 12.81 -29.64
C GLU A 320 6.34 14.09 -29.82
N VAL A 321 6.39 14.62 -31.04
CA VAL A 321 7.08 15.88 -31.34
C VAL A 321 6.43 17.03 -30.56
N GLY A 322 7.23 17.76 -29.81
CA GLY A 322 6.75 18.90 -28.99
C GLY A 322 6.50 18.52 -27.53
N MET A 323 6.51 17.24 -27.19
CA MET A 323 6.41 16.79 -25.81
C MET A 323 7.77 16.81 -25.11
N LYS A 324 7.76 16.88 -23.77
CA LYS A 324 8.96 16.83 -22.95
C LYS A 324 9.59 15.45 -23.01
N ALA A 325 10.87 15.39 -23.31
CA ALA A 325 11.63 14.15 -23.52
C ALA A 325 12.25 13.65 -22.19
N ASP A 326 11.39 13.23 -21.24
CA ASP A 326 11.83 12.48 -20.05
C ASP A 326 11.82 10.98 -20.43
N LEU A 327 12.99 10.40 -20.72
CA LEU A 327 13.12 9.07 -21.31
C LEU A 327 13.92 8.12 -20.42
N ASN A 328 13.45 6.89 -20.30
CA ASN A 328 14.21 5.79 -19.71
C ASN A 328 14.57 4.76 -20.80
N VAL A 329 15.82 4.33 -20.85
CA VAL A 329 16.28 3.19 -21.64
C VAL A 329 16.44 1.98 -20.72
N ILE A 330 15.64 0.94 -20.95
CA ILE A 330 15.51 -0.20 -20.05
C ILE A 330 15.92 -1.48 -20.79
N ASP A 331 16.89 -2.23 -20.21
CA ASP A 331 17.12 -3.62 -20.61
C ASP A 331 16.04 -4.49 -19.96
N PHE A 332 14.97 -4.71 -20.69
CA PHE A 332 13.77 -5.37 -20.18
C PHE A 332 14.03 -6.81 -19.72
N GLU A 333 14.89 -7.54 -20.42
CA GLU A 333 15.22 -8.92 -20.09
C GLU A 333 15.99 -9.04 -18.76
N LYS A 334 16.77 -8.01 -18.42
CA LYS A 334 17.58 -7.97 -17.19
C LYS A 334 16.94 -7.18 -16.06
N LEU A 335 15.78 -6.53 -16.33
CA LEU A 335 15.10 -5.75 -15.32
C LEU A 335 14.61 -6.64 -14.18
N GLN A 336 15.03 -6.35 -12.97
CA GLN A 336 14.64 -7.11 -11.77
C GLN A 336 14.66 -6.22 -10.52
N LEU A 337 13.97 -6.66 -9.49
CA LEU A 337 14.13 -6.14 -8.13
C LEU A 337 15.44 -6.68 -7.54
N GLN A 338 16.11 -5.85 -6.77
CA GLN A 338 17.34 -6.19 -6.04
C GLN A 338 17.11 -6.07 -4.54
#